data_16ae9786e1b74b8431fedb96e1e87e80
#
_entry.id   16ae9786e1b74b8431fedb96e1e87e80
#
_cell.length_a   1.000
_cell.length_b   1.000
_cell.length_c   1.000
_cell.angle_alpha   90.00
_cell.angle_beta   90.00
_cell.angle_gamma   90.00
#
_symmetry.space_group_name_H-M   'P 1'
#
loop_
_entity.id
_entity.type
_entity.pdbx_description
1 polymer ?
#
loop_
_entity_poly.entity_id
_entity_poly.type
_entity_poly.pdbx_seq_one_letter_code
_entity_poly.pdbx_strand_id
1 'polypeptide(L)'
;MRISQLDGLRVALWGWGREGRAAYAAVRGREWGMGNGESAAALSLTVFCSVDEAASLSALGDPALQVETEVSAERLAAFDVVIKSPGISPYRPEAQAAAAHGTRFIGGTALWFAERADADGVVPGSVCITGTKGKSTSTALLAHLLRAGGHRTGLVGNIGLPLLEVLAPPQPPAYWAIELSSYQTGDVARSSARPQLALVLNLFPEHLDWHGSQARYVEDKLALVTQARPSIALLNAADPQLAALALPDSEVRWFNREDGWHMRGDVVHRGEVAVFDSARAPLPGRHNRGNLCAVLAAIEALGLDAAALAPAAAEFRPLPNRLQTLGERDGVAYVNDSISTTPHATLAALECFRGRRIALLVGGHDRGLDWQAFAEAMRHGAPLEIVTMGGNGPRIHALLAPLAAAGGFGLHAAADLPAAVALAREALGEGGGVVLLSPGAPSFGAYRDYVARGRHFAELAGFDPEAISAIPGLGIA
;
A
#
# COMPACT_ATOMS: atom_id res chain seq x y z
N MET A 1 -19.41 8.01 11.82
CA MET A 1 -20.25 7.03 12.56
C MET A 1 -19.36 6.17 13.42
N ARG A 2 -19.65 6.07 14.73
CA ARG A 2 -18.97 5.16 15.68
C ARG A 2 -19.62 3.78 15.64
N ILE A 3 -18.90 2.76 16.10
CA ILE A 3 -19.42 1.38 16.19
C ILE A 3 -20.67 1.32 17.07
N SER A 4 -20.70 2.10 18.19
CA SER A 4 -21.89 2.19 19.07
C SER A 4 -23.17 2.68 18.37
N GLN A 5 -23.03 3.41 17.29
CA GLN A 5 -24.17 3.93 16.51
C GLN A 5 -24.74 2.91 15.52
N LEU A 6 -24.18 1.71 15.49
CA LEU A 6 -24.74 0.57 14.75
C LEU A 6 -25.85 -0.14 15.53
N ASP A 7 -25.99 0.16 16.83
CA ASP A 7 -27.02 -0.42 17.68
C ASP A 7 -28.42 -0.08 17.14
N GLY A 8 -29.29 -1.10 17.10
CA GLY A 8 -30.63 -0.98 16.54
C GLY A 8 -30.72 -0.85 15.01
N LEU A 9 -29.60 -0.87 14.29
CA LEU A 9 -29.56 -0.82 12.83
C LEU A 9 -29.42 -2.23 12.24
N ARG A 10 -29.93 -2.40 11.03
CA ARG A 10 -29.66 -3.58 10.19
C ARG A 10 -28.29 -3.40 9.56
N VAL A 11 -27.34 -4.25 9.96
CA VAL A 11 -25.94 -4.10 9.56
C VAL A 11 -25.48 -5.31 8.73
N ALA A 12 -24.80 -5.04 7.62
CA ALA A 12 -24.11 -6.05 6.86
C ALA A 12 -22.62 -5.73 6.71
N LEU A 13 -21.82 -6.78 6.52
CA LEU A 13 -20.44 -6.71 6.05
C LEU A 13 -20.40 -7.12 4.57
N TRP A 14 -19.59 -6.45 3.76
CA TRP A 14 -19.40 -6.84 2.37
C TRP A 14 -17.92 -7.10 2.08
N GLY A 15 -17.59 -8.38 1.87
CA GLY A 15 -16.25 -8.91 1.69
C GLY A 15 -15.66 -9.50 2.97
N TRP A 16 -15.07 -10.70 2.87
CA TRP A 16 -14.50 -11.46 3.99
C TRP A 16 -12.98 -11.57 3.94
N GLY A 17 -12.32 -10.59 3.32
CA GLY A 17 -10.88 -10.41 3.37
C GLY A 17 -10.41 -9.99 4.77
N ARG A 18 -9.15 -9.54 4.88
CA ARG A 18 -8.55 -9.10 6.15
C ARG A 18 -9.35 -7.99 6.82
N GLU A 19 -9.74 -6.96 6.07
CA GLU A 19 -10.54 -5.83 6.57
C GLU A 19 -11.94 -6.25 7.03
N GLY A 20 -12.60 -7.16 6.29
CA GLY A 20 -13.91 -7.69 6.68
C GLY A 20 -13.86 -8.48 7.99
N ARG A 21 -12.82 -9.31 8.18
CA ARG A 21 -12.60 -10.03 9.44
C ARG A 21 -12.31 -9.09 10.61
N ALA A 22 -11.53 -8.02 10.38
CA ALA A 22 -11.26 -7.02 11.39
C ALA A 22 -12.54 -6.25 11.77
N ALA A 23 -13.39 -5.92 10.80
CA ALA A 23 -14.68 -5.29 11.05
C ALA A 23 -15.63 -6.21 11.84
N TYR A 24 -15.71 -7.48 11.49
CA TYR A 24 -16.47 -8.49 12.23
C TYR A 24 -15.99 -8.58 13.68
N ALA A 25 -14.69 -8.73 13.91
CA ALA A 25 -14.13 -8.82 15.25
C ALA A 25 -14.40 -7.56 16.09
N ALA A 26 -14.28 -6.37 15.49
CA ALA A 26 -14.55 -5.10 16.17
C ALA A 26 -16.03 -4.95 16.54
N VAL A 27 -16.96 -5.39 15.69
CA VAL A 27 -18.38 -5.38 15.97
C VAL A 27 -18.73 -6.44 17.05
N ARG A 28 -18.19 -7.65 16.97
CA ARG A 28 -18.44 -8.73 17.94
C ARG A 28 -17.77 -8.50 19.31
N GLY A 29 -16.65 -7.82 19.35
CA GLY A 29 -15.94 -7.49 20.61
C GLY A 29 -16.63 -6.41 21.45
N ARG A 30 -17.80 -5.92 21.03
CA ARG A 30 -18.56 -4.89 21.76
C ARG A 30 -19.79 -5.49 22.42
N GLU A 31 -20.08 -5.03 23.65
CA GLU A 31 -21.36 -5.29 24.31
C GLU A 31 -22.46 -4.39 23.69
N TRP A 32 -23.57 -4.98 23.28
CA TRP A 32 -24.71 -4.32 22.66
C TRP A 32 -25.92 -4.33 23.61
N GLY A 33 -26.66 -3.22 23.66
CA GLY A 33 -27.93 -3.13 24.37
C GLY A 33 -27.79 -3.03 25.89
N MET A 34 -27.69 -1.83 26.41
CA MET A 34 -27.85 -1.51 27.82
C MET A 34 -29.26 -0.96 28.04
N GLY A 35 -30.25 -1.84 27.98
CA GLY A 35 -31.62 -1.53 28.39
C GLY A 35 -32.08 -2.56 29.42
N ASN A 36 -32.15 -2.17 30.71
CA ASN A 36 -32.91 -2.82 31.78
C ASN A 36 -32.69 -4.33 32.03
N GLY A 37 -31.44 -4.77 32.22
CA GLY A 37 -31.18 -6.07 32.87
C GLY A 37 -31.41 -7.33 32.05
N GLU A 38 -31.70 -7.24 30.75
CA GLU A 38 -31.71 -8.36 29.82
C GLU A 38 -30.30 -8.56 29.21
N SER A 39 -29.90 -9.83 29.06
CA SER A 39 -28.64 -10.20 28.42
C SER A 39 -28.56 -9.56 27.03
N ALA A 40 -27.53 -8.75 26.78
CA ALA A 40 -27.35 -8.05 25.52
C ALA A 40 -27.34 -9.05 24.36
N ALA A 41 -28.35 -9.01 23.50
CA ALA A 41 -28.39 -9.84 22.31
C ALA A 41 -27.31 -9.35 21.35
N ALA A 42 -26.49 -10.26 20.84
CA ALA A 42 -25.50 -9.92 19.83
C ALA A 42 -26.16 -9.28 18.60
N LEU A 43 -25.56 -8.20 18.07
CA LEU A 43 -26.05 -7.55 16.85
C LEU A 43 -26.17 -8.58 15.72
N SER A 44 -27.35 -8.73 15.09
CA SER A 44 -27.50 -9.57 13.92
C SER A 44 -26.66 -9.00 12.77
N LEU A 45 -25.77 -9.83 12.22
CA LEU A 45 -24.90 -9.46 11.11
C LEU A 45 -25.16 -10.37 9.91
N THR A 46 -25.20 -9.77 8.73
CA THR A 46 -25.14 -10.51 7.47
C THR A 46 -23.81 -10.25 6.79
N VAL A 47 -23.12 -11.29 6.32
CA VAL A 47 -21.86 -11.16 5.58
C VAL A 47 -22.05 -11.58 4.14
N PHE A 48 -21.88 -10.64 3.22
CA PHE A 48 -21.80 -10.90 1.79
C PHE A 48 -20.36 -11.28 1.43
N CYS A 49 -20.16 -12.50 0.94
CA CYS A 49 -18.85 -13.06 0.62
C CYS A 49 -18.88 -13.96 -0.61
N SER A 50 -17.71 -14.43 -1.06
CA SER A 50 -17.65 -15.48 -2.10
C SER A 50 -18.08 -16.84 -1.55
N VAL A 51 -18.42 -17.76 -2.47
CA VAL A 51 -18.76 -19.15 -2.11
C VAL A 51 -17.63 -19.84 -1.38
N ASP A 52 -16.37 -19.59 -1.79
CA ASP A 52 -15.18 -20.17 -1.16
C ASP A 52 -14.98 -19.67 0.29
N GLU A 53 -15.38 -18.44 0.57
CA GLU A 53 -15.26 -17.84 1.90
C GLU A 53 -16.38 -18.26 2.85
N ALA A 54 -17.54 -18.65 2.32
CA ALA A 54 -18.73 -19.00 3.10
C ALA A 54 -18.49 -20.16 4.08
N ALA A 55 -17.72 -21.17 3.69
CA ALA A 55 -17.38 -22.30 4.56
C ALA A 55 -16.59 -21.86 5.80
N SER A 56 -15.68 -20.90 5.65
CA SER A 56 -14.89 -20.35 6.77
C SER A 56 -15.73 -19.52 7.74
N LEU A 57 -16.77 -18.84 7.23
CA LEU A 57 -17.74 -18.10 8.05
C LEU A 57 -18.64 -19.03 8.85
N SER A 58 -19.16 -20.08 8.23
CA SER A 58 -20.01 -21.09 8.89
C SER A 58 -19.26 -21.80 10.04
N ALA A 59 -17.95 -21.98 9.89
CA ALA A 59 -17.11 -22.60 10.91
C ALA A 59 -16.93 -21.72 12.19
N LEU A 60 -17.29 -20.43 12.18
CA LEU A 60 -17.24 -19.56 13.36
C LEU A 60 -18.28 -19.95 14.42
N GLY A 61 -19.35 -20.63 14.06
CA GLY A 61 -20.40 -21.05 15.00
C GLY A 61 -21.15 -19.88 15.64
N ASP A 62 -21.17 -18.70 15.02
CA ASP A 62 -21.87 -17.51 15.50
C ASP A 62 -23.36 -17.57 15.15
N PRO A 63 -24.27 -17.76 16.11
CA PRO A 63 -25.71 -17.91 15.84
C PRO A 63 -26.38 -16.61 15.34
N ALA A 64 -25.76 -15.46 15.56
CA ALA A 64 -26.25 -14.15 15.11
C ALA A 64 -25.64 -13.74 13.75
N LEU A 65 -24.97 -14.65 13.04
CA LEU A 65 -24.35 -14.41 11.76
C LEU A 65 -25.14 -15.10 10.64
N GLN A 66 -25.49 -14.32 9.61
CA GLN A 66 -26.02 -14.82 8.35
C GLN A 66 -24.98 -14.69 7.25
N VAL A 67 -24.93 -15.66 6.35
CA VAL A 67 -23.98 -15.69 5.23
C VAL A 67 -24.74 -15.65 3.91
N GLU A 68 -24.38 -14.69 3.06
CA GLU A 68 -24.95 -14.47 1.73
C GLU A 68 -23.84 -14.53 0.68
N THR A 69 -24.04 -15.34 -0.35
CA THR A 69 -23.08 -15.48 -1.45
C THR A 69 -23.50 -14.75 -2.72
N GLU A 70 -24.74 -14.28 -2.76
CA GLU A 70 -25.27 -13.49 -3.85
C GLU A 70 -25.43 -12.03 -3.44
N VAL A 71 -24.92 -11.13 -4.27
CA VAL A 71 -25.00 -9.68 -4.05
C VAL A 71 -25.93 -9.07 -5.10
N SER A 72 -27.00 -8.40 -4.64
CA SER A 72 -27.86 -7.59 -5.50
C SER A 72 -28.20 -6.26 -4.84
N ALA A 73 -28.71 -5.31 -5.62
CA ALA A 73 -29.13 -4.03 -5.11
C ALA A 73 -30.25 -4.17 -4.05
N GLU A 74 -31.22 -5.06 -4.27
CA GLU A 74 -32.35 -5.31 -3.38
C GLU A 74 -31.88 -5.91 -2.05
N ARG A 75 -30.94 -6.89 -2.11
CA ARG A 75 -30.37 -7.49 -0.90
C ARG A 75 -29.60 -6.48 -0.08
N LEU A 76 -28.76 -5.64 -0.70
CA LEU A 76 -28.02 -4.60 -0.02
C LEU A 76 -28.94 -3.50 0.54
N ALA A 77 -30.03 -3.14 -0.15
CA ALA A 77 -31.00 -2.15 0.28
C ALA A 77 -31.83 -2.59 1.52
N ALA A 78 -31.75 -3.89 1.88
CA ALA A 78 -32.35 -4.37 3.12
C ALA A 78 -31.63 -3.88 4.39
N PHE A 79 -30.43 -3.29 4.27
CA PHE A 79 -29.59 -2.86 5.39
C PHE A 79 -29.50 -1.36 5.49
N ASP A 80 -29.46 -0.86 6.72
CA ASP A 80 -29.26 0.57 7.01
C ASP A 80 -27.78 0.95 6.84
N VAL A 81 -26.87 0.01 7.15
CA VAL A 81 -25.42 0.18 7.02
C VAL A 81 -24.77 -1.07 6.44
N VAL A 82 -23.95 -0.87 5.43
CA VAL A 82 -23.06 -1.91 4.88
C VAL A 82 -21.61 -1.50 5.11
N ILE A 83 -20.89 -2.27 5.94
CA ILE A 83 -19.46 -2.10 6.16
C ILE A 83 -18.73 -2.88 5.05
N LYS A 84 -18.16 -2.17 4.09
CA LYS A 84 -17.52 -2.78 2.92
C LYS A 84 -16.00 -2.88 3.06
N SER A 85 -15.42 -3.95 2.53
CA SER A 85 -13.98 -4.05 2.34
C SER A 85 -13.48 -3.01 1.32
N PRO A 86 -12.25 -2.45 1.47
CA PRO A 86 -11.75 -1.41 0.56
C PRO A 86 -11.70 -1.82 -0.92
N GLY A 87 -11.40 -3.09 -1.21
CA GLY A 87 -11.39 -3.62 -2.58
C GLY A 87 -12.73 -3.58 -3.30
N ILE A 88 -13.84 -3.44 -2.57
CA ILE A 88 -15.18 -3.33 -3.14
C ILE A 88 -15.47 -1.86 -3.45
N SER A 89 -15.64 -1.56 -4.74
CA SER A 89 -15.91 -0.20 -5.21
C SER A 89 -17.31 0.26 -4.81
N PRO A 90 -17.48 1.46 -4.24
CA PRO A 90 -18.82 2.04 -4.00
C PRO A 90 -19.50 2.49 -5.30
N TYR A 91 -18.79 2.46 -6.41
CA TYR A 91 -19.30 2.84 -7.72
C TYR A 91 -19.92 1.67 -8.49
N ARG A 92 -19.96 0.48 -7.92
CA ARG A 92 -20.66 -0.67 -8.48
C ARG A 92 -22.15 -0.39 -8.59
N PRO A 93 -22.82 -0.83 -9.67
CA PRO A 93 -24.24 -0.55 -9.87
C PRO A 93 -25.13 -0.96 -8.70
N GLU A 94 -24.89 -2.15 -8.11
CA GLU A 94 -25.63 -2.64 -6.95
C GLU A 94 -25.44 -1.79 -5.69
N ALA A 95 -24.22 -1.25 -5.48
CA ALA A 95 -23.96 -0.36 -4.36
C ALA A 95 -24.64 1.00 -4.54
N GLN A 96 -24.57 1.57 -5.74
CA GLN A 96 -25.20 2.84 -6.06
C GLN A 96 -26.72 2.77 -5.97
N ALA A 97 -27.33 1.69 -6.48
CA ALA A 97 -28.76 1.47 -6.40
C ALA A 97 -29.22 1.30 -4.93
N ALA A 98 -28.52 0.51 -4.13
CA ALA A 98 -28.84 0.38 -2.69
C ALA A 98 -28.67 1.68 -1.94
N ALA A 99 -27.62 2.49 -2.23
CA ALA A 99 -27.42 3.80 -1.65
C ALA A 99 -28.55 4.78 -1.99
N ALA A 100 -29.10 4.73 -3.20
CA ALA A 100 -30.26 5.51 -3.60
C ALA A 100 -31.53 5.16 -2.80
N HIS A 101 -31.59 3.96 -2.21
CA HIS A 101 -32.66 3.53 -1.28
C HIS A 101 -32.33 3.79 0.21
N GLY A 102 -31.23 4.49 0.51
CA GLY A 102 -30.89 4.92 1.87
C GLY A 102 -29.82 4.08 2.57
N THR A 103 -29.29 3.01 1.98
CA THR A 103 -28.22 2.21 2.55
C THR A 103 -26.93 3.03 2.61
N ARG A 104 -26.31 3.09 3.79
CA ARG A 104 -25.02 3.79 3.99
C ARG A 104 -23.87 2.80 3.84
N PHE A 105 -22.96 3.08 2.92
CA PHE A 105 -21.73 2.31 2.73
C PHE A 105 -20.57 3.00 3.44
N ILE A 106 -19.92 2.28 4.37
CA ILE A 106 -18.76 2.76 5.13
C ILE A 106 -17.64 1.71 5.11
N GLY A 107 -16.39 2.12 5.31
CA GLY A 107 -15.27 1.20 5.51
C GLY A 107 -14.86 1.11 6.98
N GLY A 108 -14.09 0.07 7.32
CA GLY A 108 -13.49 -0.07 8.65
C GLY A 108 -12.62 1.13 9.04
N THR A 109 -11.97 1.76 8.06
CA THR A 109 -11.22 3.00 8.25
C THR A 109 -12.11 4.12 8.81
N ALA A 110 -13.33 4.31 8.29
CA ALA A 110 -14.25 5.33 8.78
C ALA A 110 -14.67 5.08 10.24
N LEU A 111 -14.93 3.84 10.59
CA LEU A 111 -15.29 3.45 11.97
C LEU A 111 -14.14 3.75 12.93
N TRP A 112 -12.92 3.35 12.60
CA TRP A 112 -11.76 3.58 13.43
C TRP A 112 -11.51 5.08 13.69
N PHE A 113 -11.56 5.90 12.63
CA PHE A 113 -11.39 7.35 12.77
C PHE A 113 -12.46 7.96 13.65
N ALA A 114 -13.71 7.57 13.46
CA ALA A 114 -14.82 8.08 14.28
C ALA A 114 -14.70 7.68 15.77
N GLU A 115 -14.21 6.46 16.07
CA GLU A 115 -14.01 6.01 17.47
C GLU A 115 -12.84 6.73 18.14
N ARG A 116 -11.81 7.12 17.39
CA ARG A 116 -10.58 7.71 17.91
C ARG A 116 -10.57 9.24 17.94
N ALA A 117 -11.58 9.89 17.34
CA ALA A 117 -11.68 11.34 17.32
C ALA A 117 -11.93 11.90 18.72
N ASP A 118 -11.17 12.94 19.08
CA ASP A 118 -11.36 13.73 20.30
C ASP A 118 -12.59 14.65 20.22
N ALA A 119 -12.73 15.56 21.19
CA ALA A 119 -13.85 16.47 21.26
C ALA A 119 -13.88 17.49 20.10
N ASP A 120 -12.72 17.80 19.53
CA ASP A 120 -12.55 18.72 18.39
C ASP A 120 -12.67 17.99 17.03
N GLY A 121 -12.95 16.68 17.09
CA GLY A 121 -13.05 15.82 15.90
C GLY A 121 -11.70 15.45 15.29
N VAL A 122 -10.59 15.73 15.97
CA VAL A 122 -9.25 15.35 15.51
C VAL A 122 -8.87 13.99 16.09
N VAL A 123 -8.15 13.17 15.30
CA VAL A 123 -7.52 11.94 15.79
C VAL A 123 -6.07 12.25 16.16
N PRO A 124 -5.75 12.39 17.47
CA PRO A 124 -4.43 12.80 17.90
C PRO A 124 -3.35 11.79 17.51
N GLY A 125 -2.17 12.28 17.14
CA GLY A 125 -1.03 11.47 16.73
C GLY A 125 -1.19 10.79 15.38
N SER A 126 -2.31 10.96 14.65
CA SER A 126 -2.52 10.32 13.36
C SER A 126 -1.76 11.02 12.24
N VAL A 127 -0.89 10.26 11.56
CA VAL A 127 -0.19 10.66 10.35
C VAL A 127 -0.62 9.75 9.21
N CYS A 128 -1.51 10.25 8.36
CA CYS A 128 -2.04 9.52 7.22
C CYS A 128 -1.19 9.75 5.99
N ILE A 129 -0.69 8.67 5.38
CA ILE A 129 0.17 8.75 4.20
C ILE A 129 -0.54 8.12 3.00
N THR A 130 -0.71 8.90 1.94
CA THR A 130 -1.21 8.44 0.65
C THR A 130 -0.32 8.93 -0.50
N GLY A 131 -0.62 8.48 -1.68
CA GLY A 131 0.08 8.76 -2.93
C GLY A 131 -0.08 7.59 -3.89
N THR A 132 0.31 7.73 -5.13
CA THR A 132 0.29 6.61 -6.07
C THR A 132 1.43 5.64 -5.75
N LYS A 133 2.65 6.14 -5.59
CA LYS A 133 3.87 5.36 -5.29
C LYS A 133 4.53 5.82 -3.99
N GLY A 134 5.25 4.90 -3.34
CA GLY A 134 6.06 5.20 -2.16
C GLY A 134 5.34 5.14 -0.81
N LYS A 135 4.02 4.98 -0.77
CA LYS A 135 3.20 4.95 0.46
C LYS A 135 3.77 4.07 1.57
N SER A 136 3.87 2.76 1.30
CA SER A 136 4.27 1.78 2.32
C SER A 136 5.67 2.05 2.85
N THR A 137 6.63 2.36 1.94
CA THR A 137 8.01 2.70 2.33
C THR A 137 8.04 3.93 3.21
N SER A 138 7.32 5.01 2.84
CA SER A 138 7.27 6.24 3.61
C SER A 138 6.59 6.06 4.96
N THR A 139 5.50 5.25 5.02
CA THR A 139 4.80 4.97 6.27
C THR A 139 5.65 4.15 7.23
N ALA A 140 6.33 3.12 6.72
CA ALA A 140 7.25 2.31 7.52
C ALA A 140 8.47 3.11 7.99
N LEU A 141 9.03 3.96 7.11
CA LEU A 141 10.15 4.85 7.46
C LEU A 141 9.76 5.87 8.52
N LEU A 142 8.56 6.46 8.43
CA LEU A 142 8.03 7.35 9.47
C LEU A 142 7.95 6.63 10.82
N ALA A 143 7.34 5.44 10.86
CA ALA A 143 7.25 4.66 12.09
C ALA A 143 8.63 4.29 12.65
N HIS A 144 9.59 3.93 11.78
CA HIS A 144 10.96 3.63 12.16
C HIS A 144 11.65 4.83 12.81
N LEU A 145 11.60 6.01 12.19
CA LEU A 145 12.24 7.22 12.71
C LEU A 145 11.59 7.71 14.01
N LEU A 146 10.27 7.68 14.13
CA LEU A 146 9.57 8.03 15.36
C LEU A 146 9.97 7.11 16.52
N ARG A 147 10.08 5.80 16.27
CA ARG A 147 10.54 4.81 17.27
C ARG A 147 12.00 5.01 17.64
N ALA A 148 12.87 5.32 16.66
CA ALA A 148 14.26 5.67 16.92
C ALA A 148 14.37 6.91 17.84
N GLY A 149 13.42 7.83 17.76
CA GLY A 149 13.24 8.95 18.68
C GLY A 149 12.61 8.61 20.03
N GLY A 150 12.38 7.33 20.32
CA GLY A 150 11.78 6.86 21.59
C GLY A 150 10.25 7.00 21.66
N HIS A 151 9.57 7.27 20.53
CA HIS A 151 8.13 7.43 20.52
C HIS A 151 7.43 6.10 20.17
N ARG A 152 6.59 5.62 21.08
CA ARG A 152 5.72 4.48 20.81
C ARG A 152 4.82 4.78 19.60
N THR A 153 4.93 3.98 18.54
CA THR A 153 4.30 4.28 17.25
C THR A 153 3.61 3.06 16.66
N GLY A 154 2.36 3.23 16.22
CA GLY A 154 1.61 2.23 15.45
C GLY A 154 1.93 2.33 13.95
N LEU A 155 2.38 1.23 13.32
CA LEU A 155 2.49 1.08 11.87
C LEU A 155 1.32 0.24 11.38
N VAL A 156 0.35 0.86 10.71
CA VAL A 156 -0.98 0.26 10.46
C VAL A 156 -1.59 0.70 9.13
N GLY A 157 -2.74 0.14 8.81
CA GLY A 157 -3.53 0.45 7.61
C GLY A 157 -3.22 -0.47 6.44
N ASN A 158 -3.29 0.05 5.22
CA ASN A 158 -3.12 -0.70 3.98
C ASN A 158 -1.77 -1.43 3.85
N ILE A 159 -0.78 -1.04 4.63
CA ILE A 159 0.53 -1.70 4.69
C ILE A 159 0.45 -3.16 5.17
N GLY A 160 -0.62 -3.55 5.88
CA GLY A 160 -0.79 -4.95 6.26
C GLY A 160 -1.51 -5.22 7.58
N LEU A 161 -1.82 -4.21 8.38
CA LEU A 161 -2.57 -4.35 9.63
C LEU A 161 -3.81 -3.43 9.60
N PRO A 162 -5.03 -3.98 9.45
CA PRO A 162 -6.27 -3.20 9.47
C PRO A 162 -6.40 -2.34 10.71
N LEU A 163 -6.91 -1.13 10.55
CA LEU A 163 -7.06 -0.19 11.66
C LEU A 163 -7.96 -0.73 12.78
N LEU A 164 -9.01 -1.47 12.44
CA LEU A 164 -9.93 -2.05 13.43
C LEU A 164 -9.30 -3.14 14.31
N GLU A 165 -8.21 -3.79 13.87
CA GLU A 165 -7.47 -4.74 14.71
C GLU A 165 -6.73 -4.04 15.87
N VAL A 166 -6.50 -2.74 15.75
CA VAL A 166 -5.82 -1.91 16.76
C VAL A 166 -6.74 -0.81 17.32
N LEU A 167 -8.04 -1.06 17.36
CA LEU A 167 -9.03 -0.09 17.81
C LEU A 167 -8.83 0.30 19.27
N ALA A 168 -8.60 -0.67 20.15
CA ALA A 168 -8.47 -0.47 21.58
C ALA A 168 -7.21 -1.18 22.14
N PRO A 169 -6.00 -0.70 21.78
CA PRO A 169 -4.79 -1.33 22.27
C PRO A 169 -4.63 -1.08 23.77
N PRO A 170 -4.09 -2.05 24.56
CA PRO A 170 -3.89 -1.89 26.00
C PRO A 170 -3.07 -0.66 26.37
N GLN A 171 -2.12 -0.30 25.52
CA GLN A 171 -1.31 0.91 25.63
C GLN A 171 -1.34 1.64 24.27
N PRO A 172 -2.08 2.73 24.16
CA PRO A 172 -2.15 3.48 22.89
C PRO A 172 -0.77 4.06 22.56
N PRO A 173 -0.39 4.08 21.27
CA PRO A 173 0.82 4.74 20.83
C PRO A 173 0.66 6.26 20.88
N ALA A 174 1.80 6.98 20.94
CA ALA A 174 1.83 8.44 20.80
C ALA A 174 1.53 8.86 19.35
N TYR A 175 1.97 8.06 18.39
CA TYR A 175 1.76 8.32 16.95
C TYR A 175 1.24 7.10 16.22
N TRP A 176 0.46 7.38 15.18
CA TRP A 176 -0.06 6.39 14.25
C TRP A 176 0.47 6.71 12.85
N ALA A 177 1.39 5.93 12.34
CA ALA A 177 1.80 5.96 10.94
C ALA A 177 0.81 5.08 10.14
N ILE A 178 -0.08 5.72 9.40
CA ILE A 178 -1.23 5.08 8.74
C ILE A 178 -1.05 5.14 7.23
N GLU A 179 -0.88 3.97 6.58
CA GLU A 179 -0.96 3.91 5.13
C GLU A 179 -2.41 3.86 4.67
N LEU A 180 -2.78 4.74 3.73
CA LEU A 180 -4.11 4.75 3.10
C LEU A 180 -4.00 4.60 1.58
N SER A 181 -4.75 3.64 1.03
CA SER A 181 -5.00 3.51 -0.40
C SER A 181 -6.05 4.53 -0.86
N SER A 182 -6.16 4.75 -2.19
CA SER A 182 -7.26 5.57 -2.75
C SER A 182 -8.65 4.99 -2.48
N TYR A 183 -8.74 3.73 -2.09
CA TYR A 183 -9.99 3.06 -1.71
C TYR A 183 -10.46 3.44 -0.29
N GLN A 184 -9.55 3.98 0.55
CA GLN A 184 -9.76 4.27 1.97
C GLN A 184 -9.76 5.77 2.31
N THR A 185 -9.13 6.60 1.48
CA THR A 185 -9.04 8.06 1.72
C THR A 185 -10.41 8.71 1.88
N GLY A 186 -11.40 8.33 1.04
CA GLY A 186 -12.78 8.79 1.17
C GLY A 186 -13.49 8.28 2.43
N ASP A 187 -13.05 7.17 3.02
CA ASP A 187 -13.62 6.68 4.29
C ASP A 187 -13.23 7.59 5.46
N VAL A 188 -12.01 8.14 5.45
CA VAL A 188 -11.60 9.14 6.45
C VAL A 188 -12.54 10.36 6.41
N ALA A 189 -12.81 10.88 5.22
CA ALA A 189 -13.75 12.00 5.05
C ALA A 189 -15.17 11.66 5.56
N ARG A 190 -15.65 10.46 5.25
CA ARG A 190 -16.98 9.98 5.71
C ARG A 190 -17.07 9.72 7.21
N SER A 191 -15.96 9.61 7.92
CA SER A 191 -15.92 9.44 9.37
C SER A 191 -16.34 10.69 10.14
N SER A 192 -16.30 11.86 9.50
CA SER A 192 -16.42 13.19 10.12
C SER A 192 -15.28 13.51 11.10
N ALA A 193 -14.24 12.67 11.14
CA ALA A 193 -13.03 12.91 11.92
C ALA A 193 -11.92 13.46 11.03
N ARG A 194 -11.00 14.20 11.65
CA ARG A 194 -9.88 14.88 10.99
C ARG A 194 -8.58 14.20 11.39
N PRO A 195 -7.71 13.78 10.44
CA PRO A 195 -6.34 13.43 10.78
C PRO A 195 -5.59 14.63 11.38
N GLN A 196 -4.65 14.37 12.30
CA GLN A 196 -3.74 15.42 12.73
C GLN A 196 -2.84 15.86 11.57
N LEU A 197 -2.29 14.91 10.81
CA LEU A 197 -1.50 15.20 9.62
C LEU A 197 -1.88 14.26 8.48
N ALA A 198 -2.01 14.81 7.27
CA ALA A 198 -2.14 14.04 6.04
C ALA A 198 -1.01 14.39 5.06
N LEU A 199 -0.28 13.39 4.63
CA LEU A 199 0.82 13.48 3.67
C LEU A 199 0.40 12.89 2.33
N VAL A 200 0.49 13.68 1.25
CA VAL A 200 0.28 13.24 -0.12
C VAL A 200 1.59 13.27 -0.90
N LEU A 201 2.11 12.10 -1.28
CA LEU A 201 3.44 11.96 -1.89
C LEU A 201 3.46 12.36 -3.37
N ASN A 202 2.50 11.87 -4.16
CA ASN A 202 2.43 12.04 -5.61
C ASN A 202 1.10 11.55 -6.18
N LEU A 203 0.78 11.98 -7.41
CA LEU A 203 -0.40 11.59 -8.15
C LEU A 203 -0.03 11.12 -9.57
N PHE A 204 -0.25 9.83 -9.86
CA PHE A 204 -0.12 9.24 -11.19
C PHE A 204 -1.36 8.39 -11.49
N PRO A 205 -1.79 8.20 -12.74
CA PRO A 205 -2.93 7.35 -13.08
C PRO A 205 -2.75 5.91 -12.61
N GLU A 206 -3.72 5.38 -11.84
CA GLU A 206 -3.73 4.00 -11.35
C GLU A 206 -5.17 3.56 -10.99
N HIS A 207 -5.46 2.24 -10.95
CA HIS A 207 -6.72 1.67 -10.45
C HIS A 207 -8.00 2.20 -11.14
N LEU A 208 -7.95 2.40 -12.46
CA LEU A 208 -9.08 2.94 -13.23
C LEU A 208 -10.30 2.01 -13.25
N ASP A 209 -10.08 0.71 -13.11
CA ASP A 209 -11.10 -0.34 -12.97
C ASP A 209 -11.97 -0.17 -11.72
N TRP A 210 -11.38 0.27 -10.60
CA TRP A 210 -12.10 0.50 -9.35
C TRP A 210 -12.79 1.87 -9.32
N HIS A 211 -12.09 2.93 -9.79
CA HIS A 211 -12.59 4.32 -9.76
C HIS A 211 -13.46 4.68 -10.97
N GLY A 212 -13.36 3.94 -12.06
CA GLY A 212 -14.07 4.18 -13.31
C GLY A 212 -13.50 5.30 -14.19
N SER A 213 -12.69 6.22 -13.63
CA SER A 213 -12.01 7.27 -14.37
C SER A 213 -10.80 7.83 -13.62
N GLN A 214 -9.87 8.45 -14.37
CA GLN A 214 -8.71 9.14 -13.77
C GLN A 214 -9.13 10.32 -12.88
N ALA A 215 -10.11 11.10 -13.30
CA ALA A 215 -10.60 12.23 -12.52
C ALA A 215 -11.13 11.78 -11.15
N ARG A 216 -11.92 10.72 -11.12
CA ARG A 216 -12.45 10.16 -9.88
C ARG A 216 -11.35 9.54 -9.02
N TYR A 217 -10.35 8.88 -9.62
CA TYR A 217 -9.18 8.41 -8.88
C TYR A 217 -8.47 9.54 -8.13
N VAL A 218 -8.25 10.67 -8.81
CA VAL A 218 -7.62 11.86 -8.21
C VAL A 218 -8.51 12.44 -7.11
N GLU A 219 -9.81 12.59 -7.37
CA GLU A 219 -10.79 13.07 -6.39
C GLU A 219 -10.81 12.19 -5.13
N ASP A 220 -10.96 10.88 -5.30
CA ASP A 220 -10.98 9.92 -4.19
C ASP A 220 -9.68 9.97 -3.38
N LYS A 221 -8.52 10.01 -4.04
CA LYS A 221 -7.23 10.08 -3.35
C LYS A 221 -7.06 11.39 -2.58
N LEU A 222 -7.45 12.51 -3.18
CA LEU A 222 -7.36 13.83 -2.58
C LEU A 222 -8.42 14.08 -1.51
N ALA A 223 -9.48 13.25 -1.40
CA ALA A 223 -10.50 13.36 -0.35
C ALA A 223 -9.88 13.40 1.06
N LEU A 224 -8.70 12.78 1.25
CA LEU A 224 -7.94 12.83 2.50
C LEU A 224 -7.57 14.26 2.92
N VAL A 225 -7.32 15.15 1.97
CA VAL A 225 -6.93 16.55 2.25
C VAL A 225 -8.03 17.55 1.93
N THR A 226 -8.85 17.28 0.90
CA THR A 226 -9.91 18.21 0.47
C THR A 226 -11.21 18.07 1.25
N GLN A 227 -11.53 16.85 1.71
CA GLN A 227 -12.81 16.54 2.37
C GLN A 227 -12.62 16.18 3.85
N ALA A 228 -11.57 15.40 4.20
CA ALA A 228 -11.29 15.06 5.60
C ALA A 228 -10.65 16.21 6.38
N ARG A 229 -10.16 17.25 5.71
CA ARG A 229 -9.67 18.50 6.31
C ARG A 229 -8.71 18.28 7.48
N PRO A 230 -7.55 17.64 7.24
CA PRO A 230 -6.57 17.37 8.30
C PRO A 230 -6.11 18.68 8.96
N SER A 231 -5.64 18.64 10.20
CA SER A 231 -5.08 19.85 10.83
C SER A 231 -3.89 20.36 10.05
N ILE A 232 -3.01 19.45 9.59
CA ILE A 232 -1.86 19.76 8.72
C ILE A 232 -1.97 18.94 7.43
N ALA A 233 -1.94 19.60 6.28
CA ALA A 233 -1.82 18.99 4.97
C ALA A 233 -0.38 19.16 4.47
N LEU A 234 0.39 18.07 4.39
CA LEU A 234 1.76 18.08 3.89
C LEU A 234 1.80 17.58 2.45
N LEU A 235 2.20 18.44 1.52
CA LEU A 235 2.09 18.20 0.09
C LEU A 235 3.45 18.28 -0.61
N ASN A 236 3.58 17.56 -1.72
CA ASN A 236 4.75 17.60 -2.59
C ASN A 236 4.68 18.83 -3.52
N ALA A 237 5.55 19.81 -3.30
CA ALA A 237 5.61 21.00 -4.14
C ALA A 237 6.09 20.73 -5.57
N ALA A 238 6.77 19.61 -5.81
CA ALA A 238 7.22 19.20 -7.14
C ALA A 238 6.11 18.54 -7.98
N ASP A 239 4.96 18.23 -7.39
CA ASP A 239 3.79 17.70 -8.11
C ASP A 239 2.84 18.86 -8.47
N PRO A 240 2.65 19.20 -9.77
CA PRO A 240 1.85 20.35 -10.17
C PRO A 240 0.38 20.28 -9.73
N GLN A 241 -0.19 19.06 -9.64
CA GLN A 241 -1.58 18.88 -9.21
C GLN A 241 -1.73 19.18 -7.72
N LEU A 242 -0.73 18.77 -6.91
CA LEU A 242 -0.71 19.06 -5.48
C LEU A 242 -0.39 20.54 -5.20
N ALA A 243 0.53 21.14 -5.96
CA ALA A 243 0.89 22.55 -5.83
C ALA A 243 -0.27 23.52 -6.14
N ALA A 244 -1.24 23.08 -6.95
CA ALA A 244 -2.42 23.88 -7.33
C ALA A 244 -3.59 23.78 -6.30
N LEU A 245 -3.48 22.94 -5.27
CA LEU A 245 -4.56 22.76 -4.29
C LEU A 245 -4.71 23.95 -3.35
N ALA A 246 -5.96 24.39 -3.16
CA ALA A 246 -6.34 25.32 -2.11
C ALA A 246 -7.06 24.56 -0.99
N LEU A 247 -6.50 24.57 0.22
CA LEU A 247 -6.99 23.85 1.39
C LEU A 247 -7.20 24.82 2.57
N PRO A 248 -8.29 25.64 2.54
CA PRO A 248 -8.48 26.72 3.50
C PRO A 248 -8.70 26.24 4.95
N ASP A 249 -9.12 24.99 5.12
CA ASP A 249 -9.42 24.39 6.44
C ASP A 249 -8.22 23.64 7.05
N SER A 250 -7.03 23.69 6.42
CA SER A 250 -5.83 22.98 6.86
C SER A 250 -4.62 23.90 6.83
N GLU A 251 -3.70 23.73 7.77
CA GLU A 251 -2.36 24.31 7.65
C GLU A 251 -1.61 23.55 6.55
N VAL A 252 -1.31 24.24 5.43
CA VAL A 252 -0.59 23.62 4.32
C VAL A 252 0.92 23.76 4.53
N ARG A 253 1.62 22.63 4.52
CA ARG A 253 3.07 22.54 4.53
C ARG A 253 3.59 21.82 3.29
N TRP A 254 4.84 22.07 2.93
CA TRP A 254 5.44 21.58 1.70
C TRP A 254 6.74 20.84 1.93
N PHE A 255 6.99 19.79 1.17
CA PHE A 255 8.31 19.21 0.95
C PHE A 255 8.71 19.30 -0.53
N ASN A 256 9.96 19.04 -0.86
CA ASN A 256 10.57 19.30 -2.17
C ASN A 256 10.53 20.80 -2.55
N ARG A 257 10.74 21.67 -1.56
CA ARG A 257 10.98 23.09 -1.75
C ARG A 257 12.32 23.48 -1.13
N GLU A 258 13.04 24.40 -1.75
CA GLU A 258 14.38 24.81 -1.31
C GLU A 258 14.40 25.47 0.07
N ASP A 259 13.31 26.09 0.51
CA ASP A 259 13.16 26.67 1.85
C ASP A 259 12.76 25.64 2.93
N GLY A 260 12.45 24.42 2.52
CA GLY A 260 12.01 23.31 3.34
C GLY A 260 12.91 22.07 3.22
N TRP A 261 12.32 20.90 3.40
CA TRP A 261 12.98 19.61 3.19
C TRP A 261 13.05 19.28 1.71
N HIS A 262 14.25 19.11 1.16
CA HIS A 262 14.47 18.80 -0.24
C HIS A 262 15.79 18.04 -0.48
N MET A 263 15.97 17.53 -1.70
CA MET A 263 17.20 16.87 -2.12
C MET A 263 18.08 17.80 -2.95
N ARG A 264 19.40 17.84 -2.64
CA ARG A 264 20.44 18.35 -3.54
C ARG A 264 21.41 17.21 -3.84
N GLY A 265 21.35 16.66 -5.06
CA GLY A 265 22.06 15.41 -5.37
C GLY A 265 21.52 14.25 -4.52
N ASP A 266 22.39 13.60 -3.79
CA ASP A 266 22.04 12.51 -2.85
C ASP A 266 21.91 12.98 -1.39
N VAL A 267 22.06 14.29 -1.12
CA VAL A 267 21.99 14.84 0.23
C VAL A 267 20.63 15.45 0.51
N VAL A 268 20.05 15.09 1.63
CA VAL A 268 18.83 15.70 2.19
C VAL A 268 19.22 17.03 2.85
N HIS A 269 18.52 18.09 2.48
CA HIS A 269 18.67 19.43 3.03
C HIS A 269 17.41 19.89 3.75
N ARG A 270 17.59 20.74 4.77
CA ARG A 270 16.55 21.59 5.34
C ARG A 270 16.95 23.05 5.07
N GLY A 271 16.30 23.70 4.11
CA GLY A 271 16.80 24.97 3.57
C GLY A 271 18.21 24.80 3.03
N GLU A 272 19.14 25.67 3.44
CA GLU A 272 20.55 25.60 3.04
C GLU A 272 21.39 24.58 3.83
N VAL A 273 20.83 23.99 4.90
CA VAL A 273 21.58 23.09 5.78
C VAL A 273 21.53 21.66 5.24
N ALA A 274 22.70 21.07 4.97
CA ALA A 274 22.85 19.65 4.68
C ALA A 274 22.64 18.84 5.97
N VAL A 275 21.69 17.87 5.93
CA VAL A 275 21.28 17.11 7.11
C VAL A 275 21.76 15.67 7.06
N PHE A 276 21.56 14.98 5.91
CA PHE A 276 21.81 13.54 5.82
C PHE A 276 22.12 13.12 4.39
N ASP A 277 23.16 12.29 4.25
CA ASP A 277 23.47 11.62 2.97
C ASP A 277 22.51 10.43 2.79
N SER A 278 21.56 10.57 1.88
CA SER A 278 20.53 9.56 1.61
C SER A 278 21.07 8.28 1.00
N ALA A 279 22.29 8.26 0.47
CA ALA A 279 22.93 7.05 -0.03
C ALA A 279 23.21 6.04 1.10
N ARG A 280 23.29 6.50 2.35
CA ARG A 280 23.44 5.66 3.54
C ARG A 280 22.15 4.96 3.96
N ALA A 281 20.98 5.44 3.51
CA ALA A 281 19.71 4.79 3.80
C ALA A 281 19.48 3.64 2.80
N PRO A 282 19.06 2.44 3.25
CA PRO A 282 18.75 1.32 2.38
C PRO A 282 17.41 1.52 1.65
N LEU A 283 17.26 2.67 1.01
CA LEU A 283 16.08 3.09 0.24
C LEU A 283 16.41 2.97 -1.25
N PRO A 284 15.94 1.93 -1.93
CA PRO A 284 16.22 1.74 -3.34
C PRO A 284 15.53 2.82 -4.19
N GLY A 285 16.30 3.44 -5.08
CA GLY A 285 15.84 4.43 -6.04
C GLY A 285 15.74 5.87 -5.50
N ARG A 286 16.05 6.83 -6.39
CA ARG A 286 16.04 8.28 -6.04
C ARG A 286 14.67 8.76 -5.53
N HIS A 287 13.57 8.21 -6.06
CA HIS A 287 12.22 8.55 -5.64
C HIS A 287 11.96 8.18 -4.16
N ASN A 288 12.44 7.02 -3.70
CA ASN A 288 12.30 6.63 -2.30
C ASN A 288 13.21 7.45 -1.38
N ARG A 289 14.41 7.84 -1.85
CA ARG A 289 15.28 8.78 -1.12
C ARG A 289 14.63 10.16 -1.04
N GLY A 290 13.99 10.64 -2.12
CA GLY A 290 13.19 11.87 -2.09
C GLY A 290 12.01 11.82 -1.11
N ASN A 291 11.38 10.64 -0.92
CA ASN A 291 10.33 10.44 0.07
C ASN A 291 10.84 10.57 1.53
N LEU A 292 12.16 10.44 1.78
CA LEU A 292 12.73 10.75 3.09
C LEU A 292 12.51 12.23 3.46
N CYS A 293 12.57 13.14 2.49
CA CYS A 293 12.25 14.57 2.73
C CYS A 293 10.79 14.73 3.22
N ALA A 294 9.85 13.99 2.63
CA ALA A 294 8.45 14.01 3.05
C ALA A 294 8.26 13.50 4.49
N VAL A 295 8.99 12.43 4.85
CA VAL A 295 8.94 11.84 6.20
C VAL A 295 9.54 12.80 7.23
N LEU A 296 10.68 13.41 6.95
CA LEU A 296 11.31 14.39 7.83
C LEU A 296 10.45 15.64 7.98
N ALA A 297 9.83 16.12 6.90
CA ALA A 297 8.86 17.21 6.97
C ALA A 297 7.64 16.86 7.83
N ALA A 298 7.17 15.61 7.79
CA ALA A 298 6.07 15.16 8.66
C ALA A 298 6.49 15.13 10.13
N ILE A 299 7.70 14.66 10.44
CA ILE A 299 8.26 14.65 11.80
C ILE A 299 8.40 16.08 12.35
N GLU A 300 8.94 16.99 11.53
CA GLU A 300 9.04 18.41 11.90
C GLU A 300 7.65 19.03 12.12
N ALA A 301 6.68 18.68 11.28
CA ALA A 301 5.30 19.15 11.42
C ALA A 301 4.61 18.66 12.69
N LEU A 302 5.06 17.55 13.27
CA LEU A 302 4.63 17.06 14.59
C LEU A 302 5.35 17.77 15.76
N GLY A 303 6.23 18.74 15.48
CA GLY A 303 6.98 19.48 16.50
C GLY A 303 8.23 18.75 17.02
N LEU A 304 8.70 17.71 16.30
CA LEU A 304 9.87 16.92 16.68
C LEU A 304 11.13 17.36 15.92
N ASP A 305 12.30 17.07 16.47
CA ASP A 305 13.59 17.37 15.82
C ASP A 305 13.89 16.33 14.72
N ALA A 306 13.40 16.63 13.51
CA ALA A 306 13.58 15.77 12.36
C ALA A 306 15.04 15.63 11.92
N ALA A 307 15.87 16.67 12.13
CA ALA A 307 17.28 16.64 11.78
C ALA A 307 18.06 15.66 12.68
N ALA A 308 17.75 15.65 13.96
CA ALA A 308 18.34 14.69 14.91
C ALA A 308 17.94 13.24 14.61
N LEU A 309 16.76 13.02 14.05
CA LEU A 309 16.26 11.68 13.71
C LEU A 309 16.71 11.18 12.33
N ALA A 310 17.09 12.05 11.40
CA ALA A 310 17.47 11.70 10.04
C ALA A 310 18.55 10.60 9.94
N PRO A 311 19.63 10.58 10.77
CA PRO A 311 20.65 9.53 10.71
C PRO A 311 20.13 8.12 10.94
N ALA A 312 19.06 7.93 11.72
CA ALA A 312 18.45 6.63 11.94
C ALA A 312 17.84 6.00 10.66
N ALA A 313 17.67 6.79 9.60
CA ALA A 313 17.27 6.24 8.29
C ALA A 313 18.29 5.26 7.73
N ALA A 314 19.55 5.29 8.14
CA ALA A 314 20.58 4.32 7.75
C ALA A 314 20.28 2.89 8.28
N GLU A 315 19.53 2.79 9.36
CA GLU A 315 19.16 1.52 10.02
C GLU A 315 17.78 1.00 9.56
N PHE A 316 17.13 1.70 8.64
CA PHE A 316 15.83 1.29 8.12
C PHE A 316 15.92 -0.06 7.41
N ARG A 317 14.97 -0.95 7.67
CA ARG A 317 14.87 -2.23 6.98
C ARG A 317 13.85 -2.13 5.85
N PRO A 318 14.27 -2.37 4.57
CA PRO A 318 13.37 -2.36 3.44
C PRO A 318 12.18 -3.31 3.61
N LEU A 319 11.06 -2.94 3.00
CA LEU A 319 9.84 -3.74 3.05
C LEU A 319 9.95 -4.97 2.17
N PRO A 320 9.30 -6.10 2.55
CA PRO A 320 9.22 -7.29 1.74
C PRO A 320 8.64 -7.01 0.34
N ASN A 321 9.15 -7.72 -0.65
CA ASN A 321 8.68 -7.70 -2.03
C ASN A 321 8.70 -6.32 -2.73
N ARG A 322 9.45 -5.34 -2.20
CA ARG A 322 9.56 -3.96 -2.75
C ARG A 322 11.02 -3.60 -2.94
N LEU A 323 11.60 -3.99 -4.08
CA LEU A 323 13.04 -3.85 -4.34
C LEU A 323 13.90 -4.35 -3.18
N GLN A 324 13.41 -5.38 -2.49
CA GLN A 324 14.04 -5.96 -1.32
C GLN A 324 15.28 -6.74 -1.73
N THR A 325 16.45 -6.27 -1.35
CA THR A 325 17.68 -7.06 -1.48
C THR A 325 17.63 -8.20 -0.47
N LEU A 326 17.57 -9.43 -0.96
CA LEU A 326 17.52 -10.65 -0.13
C LEU A 326 18.90 -10.97 0.43
N GLY A 327 19.94 -10.71 -0.36
CA GLY A 327 21.34 -10.99 -0.05
C GLY A 327 22.14 -11.24 -1.32
N GLU A 328 23.39 -11.71 -1.14
CA GLU A 328 24.31 -12.06 -2.22
C GLU A 328 24.79 -13.50 -2.06
N ARG A 329 24.86 -14.24 -3.15
CA ARG A 329 25.43 -15.59 -3.24
C ARG A 329 26.23 -15.73 -4.54
N ASP A 330 27.42 -16.24 -4.42
CA ASP A 330 28.32 -16.50 -5.56
C ASP A 330 28.50 -15.24 -6.45
N GLY A 331 28.65 -14.06 -5.85
CA GLY A 331 28.80 -12.78 -6.56
C GLY A 331 27.52 -12.25 -7.20
N VAL A 332 26.37 -12.91 -6.99
CA VAL A 332 25.06 -12.52 -7.51
C VAL A 332 24.18 -11.99 -6.37
N ALA A 333 23.75 -10.74 -6.48
CA ALA A 333 22.76 -10.15 -5.59
C ALA A 333 21.34 -10.50 -6.07
N TYR A 334 20.45 -10.88 -5.16
CA TYR A 334 19.05 -11.20 -5.46
C TYR A 334 18.15 -10.11 -4.94
N VAL A 335 17.32 -9.54 -5.83
CA VAL A 335 16.40 -8.45 -5.50
C VAL A 335 14.97 -8.86 -5.81
N ASN A 336 14.14 -8.83 -4.77
CA ASN A 336 12.73 -9.20 -4.83
C ASN A 336 11.85 -7.96 -4.94
N ASP A 337 11.27 -7.75 -6.11
CA ASP A 337 10.25 -6.72 -6.39
C ASP A 337 8.95 -7.38 -6.88
N SER A 338 8.58 -8.49 -6.26
CA SER A 338 7.42 -9.30 -6.67
C SER A 338 6.10 -8.54 -6.66
N ILE A 339 5.99 -7.43 -5.93
CA ILE A 339 4.79 -6.57 -5.91
C ILE A 339 4.60 -5.78 -7.21
N SER A 340 5.61 -5.71 -8.08
CA SER A 340 5.56 -5.00 -9.35
C SER A 340 4.55 -5.65 -10.31
N THR A 341 3.46 -4.96 -10.62
CA THR A 341 2.34 -5.48 -11.43
C THR A 341 2.13 -4.72 -12.74
N THR A 342 2.99 -3.75 -13.05
CA THR A 342 2.91 -2.95 -14.28
C THR A 342 4.29 -2.78 -14.93
N PRO A 343 4.39 -2.67 -16.27
CA PRO A 343 5.65 -2.42 -16.97
C PRO A 343 6.38 -1.16 -16.47
N HIS A 344 5.65 -0.11 -16.09
CA HIS A 344 6.23 1.11 -15.52
C HIS A 344 6.93 0.87 -14.17
N ALA A 345 6.38 -0.03 -13.34
CA ALA A 345 7.04 -0.37 -12.07
C ALA A 345 8.36 -1.10 -12.33
N THR A 346 8.41 -2.00 -13.32
CA THR A 346 9.64 -2.70 -13.73
C THR A 346 10.69 -1.73 -14.28
N LEU A 347 10.28 -0.73 -15.07
CA LEU A 347 11.20 0.33 -15.53
C LEU A 347 11.79 1.11 -14.34
N ALA A 348 10.96 1.50 -13.38
CA ALA A 348 11.41 2.18 -12.17
C ALA A 348 12.37 1.30 -11.35
N ALA A 349 12.13 -0.01 -11.31
CA ALA A 349 13.03 -0.97 -10.65
C ALA A 349 14.39 -1.05 -11.34
N LEU A 350 14.44 -1.11 -12.67
CA LEU A 350 15.68 -1.11 -13.45
C LEU A 350 16.52 0.14 -13.19
N GLU A 351 15.89 1.31 -13.12
CA GLU A 351 16.59 2.58 -12.84
C GLU A 351 17.33 2.55 -11.49
N CYS A 352 16.82 1.81 -10.51
CA CYS A 352 17.47 1.69 -9.18
C CYS A 352 18.81 0.94 -9.24
N PHE A 353 19.06 0.17 -10.28
CA PHE A 353 20.27 -0.65 -10.47
C PHE A 353 21.06 -0.27 -11.73
N ARG A 354 20.82 0.93 -12.26
CA ARG A 354 21.54 1.43 -13.44
C ARG A 354 23.05 1.32 -13.26
N GLY A 355 23.74 0.83 -14.30
CA GLY A 355 25.18 0.62 -14.29
C GLY A 355 25.64 -0.71 -13.67
N ARG A 356 24.72 -1.54 -13.17
CA ARG A 356 25.03 -2.91 -12.75
C ARG A 356 24.70 -3.92 -13.85
N ARG A 357 25.32 -5.07 -13.82
CA ARG A 357 24.95 -6.23 -14.65
C ARG A 357 23.65 -6.80 -14.09
N ILE A 358 22.56 -6.75 -14.84
CA ILE A 358 21.23 -7.15 -14.39
C ILE A 358 20.71 -8.28 -15.28
N ALA A 359 20.23 -9.37 -14.68
CA ALA A 359 19.32 -10.32 -15.27
C ALA A 359 17.92 -10.06 -14.72
N LEU A 360 17.03 -9.54 -15.56
CA LEU A 360 15.68 -9.12 -15.20
C LEU A 360 14.68 -10.24 -15.48
N LEU A 361 13.87 -10.61 -14.49
CA LEU A 361 12.76 -11.56 -14.62
C LEU A 361 11.45 -10.80 -14.78
N VAL A 362 10.75 -10.97 -15.92
CA VAL A 362 9.50 -10.29 -16.26
C VAL A 362 8.41 -11.26 -16.69
N GLY A 363 7.16 -10.89 -16.40
CA GLY A 363 5.99 -11.64 -16.80
C GLY A 363 5.25 -12.32 -15.63
N GLY A 364 4.05 -12.78 -15.93
CA GLY A 364 3.10 -13.37 -14.98
C GLY A 364 1.72 -13.50 -15.61
N HIS A 365 0.65 -13.18 -14.85
CA HIS A 365 -0.71 -13.22 -15.35
C HIS A 365 -0.95 -12.10 -16.38
N ASP A 366 -1.53 -12.47 -17.55
CA ASP A 366 -1.82 -11.48 -18.60
C ASP A 366 -3.11 -10.71 -18.32
N ARG A 367 -2.99 -9.40 -18.13
CA ARG A 367 -4.11 -8.45 -18.04
C ARG A 367 -4.27 -7.58 -19.29
N GLY A 368 -3.60 -7.91 -20.38
CA GLY A 368 -3.63 -7.12 -21.61
C GLY A 368 -2.89 -5.78 -21.51
N LEU A 369 -2.03 -5.57 -20.50
CA LEU A 369 -1.28 -4.33 -20.36
C LEU A 369 -0.36 -4.10 -21.55
N ASP A 370 -0.22 -2.83 -21.95
CA ASP A 370 0.70 -2.42 -23.00
C ASP A 370 2.15 -2.40 -22.48
N TRP A 371 3.04 -3.07 -23.21
CA TRP A 371 4.47 -3.15 -22.96
C TRP A 371 5.32 -2.32 -23.96
N GLN A 372 4.68 -1.54 -24.83
CA GLN A 372 5.40 -0.75 -25.87
C GLN A 372 6.37 0.26 -25.24
N ALA A 373 5.93 0.99 -24.20
CA ALA A 373 6.81 1.92 -23.50
C ALA A 373 8.01 1.23 -22.83
N PHE A 374 7.82 -0.01 -22.31
CA PHE A 374 8.92 -0.81 -21.81
C PHE A 374 9.87 -1.21 -22.92
N ALA A 375 9.38 -1.72 -24.04
CA ALA A 375 10.20 -2.09 -25.18
C ALA A 375 10.99 -0.89 -25.76
N GLU A 376 10.37 0.28 -25.84
CA GLU A 376 11.06 1.50 -26.27
C GLU A 376 12.18 1.89 -25.32
N ALA A 377 11.98 1.79 -24.02
CA ALA A 377 13.03 2.05 -23.02
C ALA A 377 14.24 1.08 -23.18
N MET A 378 14.01 -0.17 -23.61
CA MET A 378 15.09 -1.14 -23.83
C MET A 378 16.04 -0.75 -24.98
N ARG A 379 15.63 0.14 -25.89
CA ARG A 379 16.51 0.69 -26.94
C ARG A 379 17.64 1.55 -26.38
N HIS A 380 17.42 2.16 -25.21
CA HIS A 380 18.30 3.19 -24.67
C HIS A 380 18.96 2.78 -23.35
N GLY A 381 18.47 1.75 -22.69
CA GLY A 381 18.98 1.36 -21.36
C GLY A 381 18.52 -0.05 -20.96
N ALA A 382 18.76 -1.04 -21.81
CA ALA A 382 18.45 -2.43 -21.49
C ALA A 382 19.34 -2.97 -20.37
N PRO A 383 18.84 -3.92 -19.54
CA PRO A 383 19.67 -4.74 -18.68
C PRO A 383 20.55 -5.69 -19.52
N LEU A 384 21.48 -6.40 -18.88
CA LEU A 384 22.31 -7.39 -19.58
C LEU A 384 21.44 -8.50 -20.17
N GLU A 385 20.50 -9.01 -19.37
CA GLU A 385 19.67 -10.15 -19.71
C GLU A 385 18.21 -9.89 -19.32
N ILE A 386 17.27 -10.35 -20.15
CA ILE A 386 15.83 -10.36 -19.84
C ILE A 386 15.33 -11.80 -19.98
N VAL A 387 14.70 -12.30 -18.92
CA VAL A 387 14.04 -13.61 -18.92
C VAL A 387 12.54 -13.39 -18.80
N THR A 388 11.79 -13.78 -19.83
CA THR A 388 10.33 -13.69 -19.86
C THR A 388 9.70 -14.98 -19.34
N MET A 389 8.61 -14.88 -18.57
CA MET A 389 7.95 -16.01 -17.94
C MET A 389 6.43 -15.81 -17.78
N GLY A 390 5.71 -16.89 -17.47
CA GLY A 390 4.28 -16.84 -17.16
C GLY A 390 3.38 -16.56 -18.37
N GLY A 391 2.10 -16.31 -18.13
CA GLY A 391 1.06 -16.24 -19.17
C GLY A 391 1.27 -15.15 -20.21
N ASN A 392 1.78 -13.99 -19.84
CA ASN A 392 2.11 -12.92 -20.79
C ASN A 392 3.58 -12.96 -21.28
N GLY A 393 4.38 -13.90 -20.79
CA GLY A 393 5.79 -14.08 -21.19
C GLY A 393 6.00 -14.20 -22.69
N PRO A 394 5.27 -15.07 -23.41
CA PRO A 394 5.40 -15.19 -24.86
C PRO A 394 5.13 -13.88 -25.61
N ARG A 395 4.14 -13.09 -25.20
CA ARG A 395 3.82 -11.80 -25.81
C ARG A 395 4.91 -10.76 -25.58
N ILE A 396 5.45 -10.71 -24.36
CA ILE A 396 6.60 -9.82 -24.02
C ILE A 396 7.83 -10.24 -24.81
N HIS A 397 8.10 -11.54 -24.87
CA HIS A 397 9.24 -12.09 -25.61
C HIS A 397 9.18 -11.70 -27.11
N ALA A 398 8.04 -11.93 -27.75
CA ALA A 398 7.83 -11.58 -29.15
C ALA A 398 8.03 -10.07 -29.43
N LEU A 399 7.62 -9.21 -28.50
CA LEU A 399 7.79 -7.76 -28.58
C LEU A 399 9.28 -7.35 -28.47
N LEU A 400 10.05 -8.02 -27.63
CA LEU A 400 11.46 -7.72 -27.35
C LEU A 400 12.43 -8.40 -28.33
N ALA A 401 12.05 -9.50 -28.99
CA ALA A 401 12.91 -10.29 -29.85
C ALA A 401 13.59 -9.49 -30.98
N PRO A 402 12.92 -8.56 -31.69
CA PRO A 402 13.59 -7.73 -32.71
C PRO A 402 14.67 -6.81 -32.11
N LEU A 403 14.47 -6.34 -30.88
CA LEU A 403 15.43 -5.47 -30.19
C LEU A 403 16.64 -6.24 -29.70
N ALA A 404 16.43 -7.42 -29.14
CA ALA A 404 17.53 -8.33 -28.73
C ALA A 404 18.36 -8.78 -29.92
N ALA A 405 17.73 -9.11 -31.05
CA ALA A 405 18.42 -9.50 -32.31
C ALA A 405 19.27 -8.36 -32.89
N ALA A 406 18.91 -7.11 -32.64
CA ALA A 406 19.72 -5.95 -33.06
C ALA A 406 20.97 -5.74 -32.17
N GLY A 407 21.14 -6.53 -31.12
CA GLY A 407 22.29 -6.51 -30.21
C GLY A 407 22.18 -5.41 -29.14
N GLY A 408 21.83 -5.76 -27.93
CA GLY A 408 21.74 -4.81 -26.82
C GLY A 408 21.57 -5.53 -25.49
N PHE A 409 20.94 -6.69 -25.51
CA PHE A 409 20.73 -7.55 -24.35
C PHE A 409 20.42 -8.99 -24.76
N GLY A 410 20.69 -9.93 -23.84
CA GLY A 410 20.24 -11.33 -23.99
C GLY A 410 18.76 -11.45 -23.68
N LEU A 411 18.05 -12.30 -24.43
CA LEU A 411 16.62 -12.52 -24.26
C LEU A 411 16.31 -14.01 -24.19
N HIS A 412 15.70 -14.43 -23.08
CA HIS A 412 15.39 -15.82 -22.79
C HIS A 412 13.89 -16.00 -22.49
N ALA A 413 13.36 -17.20 -22.77
CA ALA A 413 12.00 -17.59 -22.39
C ALA A 413 12.07 -18.72 -21.37
N ALA A 414 11.35 -18.60 -20.27
CA ALA A 414 11.24 -19.59 -19.23
C ALA A 414 9.79 -20.05 -19.06
N ALA A 415 9.58 -21.33 -18.73
CA ALA A 415 8.27 -21.87 -18.48
C ALA A 415 7.68 -21.33 -17.15
N ASP A 416 8.54 -21.17 -16.15
CA ASP A 416 8.16 -20.81 -14.78
C ASP A 416 9.28 -20.02 -14.06
N LEU A 417 9.06 -19.68 -12.81
CA LEU A 417 10.01 -18.94 -11.99
C LEU A 417 11.31 -19.75 -11.70
N PRO A 418 11.26 -21.06 -11.37
CA PRO A 418 12.47 -21.87 -11.23
C PRO A 418 13.38 -21.84 -12.45
N ALA A 419 12.82 -22.08 -13.64
CA ALA A 419 13.57 -22.02 -14.90
C ALA A 419 14.11 -20.60 -15.17
N ALA A 420 13.32 -19.56 -14.86
CA ALA A 420 13.75 -18.17 -15.04
C ALA A 420 14.96 -17.81 -14.14
N VAL A 421 14.94 -18.22 -12.88
CA VAL A 421 16.05 -17.98 -11.94
C VAL A 421 17.32 -18.75 -12.40
N ALA A 422 17.17 -19.99 -12.85
CA ALA A 422 18.29 -20.78 -13.34
C ALA A 422 18.96 -20.13 -14.58
N LEU A 423 18.15 -19.74 -15.59
CA LEU A 423 18.63 -19.04 -16.80
C LEU A 423 19.30 -17.70 -16.44
N ALA A 424 18.73 -16.93 -15.53
CA ALA A 424 19.31 -15.66 -15.10
C ALA A 424 20.69 -15.83 -14.43
N ARG A 425 20.87 -16.86 -13.61
CA ARG A 425 22.15 -17.17 -12.97
C ARG A 425 23.19 -17.62 -14.00
N GLU A 426 22.80 -18.51 -14.92
CA GLU A 426 23.65 -18.97 -15.99
C GLU A 426 24.14 -17.82 -16.88
N ALA A 427 23.23 -16.92 -17.28
CA ALA A 427 23.53 -15.79 -18.15
C ALA A 427 24.42 -14.73 -17.45
N LEU A 428 24.34 -14.54 -16.13
CA LEU A 428 25.28 -13.68 -15.40
C LEU A 428 26.68 -14.33 -15.27
N GLY A 429 26.76 -15.65 -15.20
CA GLY A 429 27.99 -16.39 -15.08
C GLY A 429 28.90 -15.94 -13.93
N GLU A 430 30.20 -16.20 -14.04
CA GLU A 430 31.19 -15.80 -13.01
C GLU A 430 31.36 -14.28 -12.85
N GLY A 431 30.90 -13.49 -13.82
CA GLY A 431 30.93 -12.01 -13.74
C GLY A 431 30.02 -11.41 -12.71
N GLY A 432 29.15 -12.22 -12.08
CA GLY A 432 28.20 -11.80 -11.07
C GLY A 432 27.20 -10.74 -11.56
N GLY A 433 26.50 -10.11 -10.64
CA GLY A 433 25.54 -9.07 -10.96
C GLY A 433 24.30 -9.06 -10.06
N VAL A 434 23.15 -8.78 -10.66
CA VAL A 434 21.85 -8.72 -9.96
C VAL A 434 20.84 -9.59 -10.70
N VAL A 435 20.23 -10.54 -10.00
CA VAL A 435 18.98 -11.17 -10.43
C VAL A 435 17.83 -10.36 -9.84
N LEU A 436 17.10 -9.64 -10.71
CA LEU A 436 15.99 -8.76 -10.33
C LEU A 436 14.67 -9.40 -10.72
N LEU A 437 13.89 -9.85 -9.72
CA LEU A 437 12.49 -10.21 -9.91
C LEU A 437 11.64 -8.94 -9.88
N SER A 438 11.30 -8.36 -11.02
CA SER A 438 10.33 -7.26 -11.15
C SER A 438 9.38 -7.58 -12.30
N PRO A 439 8.34 -8.40 -12.01
CA PRO A 439 7.56 -9.07 -13.05
C PRO A 439 6.78 -8.15 -13.97
N GLY A 440 6.37 -6.96 -13.51
CA GLY A 440 5.49 -6.07 -14.26
C GLY A 440 4.12 -6.66 -14.56
N ALA A 441 3.76 -7.75 -13.86
CA ALA A 441 2.53 -8.48 -14.04
C ALA A 441 2.08 -9.13 -12.72
N PRO A 442 0.76 -9.32 -12.50
CA PRO A 442 0.25 -10.03 -11.34
C PRO A 442 0.73 -11.49 -11.27
N SER A 443 0.67 -12.05 -10.07
CA SER A 443 1.11 -13.43 -9.80
C SER A 443 0.03 -14.49 -9.99
N PHE A 444 -1.22 -14.09 -10.23
CA PHE A 444 -2.38 -14.99 -10.31
C PHE A 444 -2.20 -16.12 -11.35
N GLY A 445 -2.84 -17.25 -11.09
CA GLY A 445 -2.73 -18.43 -11.92
C GLY A 445 -1.57 -19.36 -11.55
N ALA A 446 -0.40 -18.82 -11.24
CA ALA A 446 0.75 -19.59 -10.76
C ALA A 446 0.94 -19.51 -9.23
N TYR A 447 0.54 -18.40 -8.62
CA TYR A 447 0.65 -18.14 -7.19
C TYR A 447 -0.64 -17.52 -6.64
N ARG A 448 -0.93 -17.78 -5.37
CA ARG A 448 -2.06 -17.17 -4.66
C ARG A 448 -1.95 -15.63 -4.67
N ASP A 449 -0.77 -15.10 -4.47
CA ASP A 449 -0.48 -13.68 -4.38
C ASP A 449 1.00 -13.38 -4.68
N TYR A 450 1.37 -12.10 -4.73
CA TYR A 450 2.75 -11.67 -4.96
C TYR A 450 3.70 -12.06 -3.81
N VAL A 451 3.18 -12.26 -2.59
CA VAL A 451 3.99 -12.69 -1.43
C VAL A 451 4.44 -14.13 -1.65
N ALA A 452 3.52 -15.01 -2.06
CA ALA A 452 3.86 -16.40 -2.38
C ALA A 452 4.89 -16.49 -3.50
N ARG A 453 4.79 -15.65 -4.55
CA ARG A 453 5.81 -15.56 -5.61
C ARG A 453 7.17 -15.08 -5.09
N GLY A 454 7.16 -14.06 -4.24
CA GLY A 454 8.38 -13.52 -3.64
C GLY A 454 9.08 -14.51 -2.69
N ARG A 455 8.31 -15.29 -1.94
CA ARG A 455 8.83 -16.39 -1.07
C ARG A 455 9.49 -17.49 -1.90
N HIS A 456 8.83 -17.93 -2.97
CA HIS A 456 9.39 -18.93 -3.86
C HIS A 456 10.68 -18.42 -4.53
N PHE A 457 10.72 -17.14 -4.93
CA PHE A 457 11.96 -16.54 -5.43
C PHE A 457 13.09 -16.55 -4.37
N ALA A 458 12.79 -16.24 -3.13
CA ALA A 458 13.77 -16.28 -2.05
C ALA A 458 14.30 -17.71 -1.81
N GLU A 459 13.41 -18.70 -1.80
CA GLU A 459 13.76 -20.12 -1.67
C GLU A 459 14.69 -20.56 -2.81
N LEU A 460 14.34 -20.24 -4.08
CA LEU A 460 15.17 -20.54 -5.26
C LEU A 460 16.53 -19.86 -5.21
N ALA A 461 16.60 -18.67 -4.62
CA ALA A 461 17.84 -17.95 -4.38
C ALA A 461 18.62 -18.47 -3.16
N GLY A 462 18.05 -19.41 -2.40
CA GLY A 462 18.65 -20.03 -1.22
C GLY A 462 18.58 -19.18 0.06
N PHE A 463 17.59 -18.27 0.15
CA PHE A 463 17.29 -17.49 1.36
C PHE A 463 16.04 -18.03 2.07
N ASP A 464 15.95 -17.80 3.38
CA ASP A 464 14.79 -18.20 4.15
C ASP A 464 13.55 -17.35 3.76
N PRO A 465 12.51 -17.96 3.16
CA PRO A 465 11.31 -17.25 2.71
C PRO A 465 10.49 -16.64 3.86
N GLU A 466 10.52 -17.20 5.07
CA GLU A 466 9.81 -16.66 6.21
C GLU A 466 10.51 -15.41 6.76
N ALA A 467 11.83 -15.46 6.92
CA ALA A 467 12.62 -14.34 7.43
C ALA A 467 12.49 -13.07 6.57
N ILE A 468 12.33 -13.24 5.25
CA ILE A 468 12.21 -12.11 4.32
C ILE A 468 10.77 -11.58 4.12
N SER A 469 9.76 -12.27 4.66
CA SER A 469 8.35 -11.95 4.40
C SER A 469 7.71 -11.06 5.47
N ALA A 470 8.29 -10.98 6.65
CA ALA A 470 7.78 -10.16 7.74
C ALA A 470 7.97 -8.66 7.44
N ILE A 471 6.92 -7.88 7.62
CA ILE A 471 7.02 -6.40 7.54
C ILE A 471 7.67 -5.91 8.83
N PRO A 472 8.88 -5.30 8.76
CA PRO A 472 9.58 -4.85 9.96
C PRO A 472 8.74 -3.84 10.75
N GLY A 473 8.53 -4.10 12.02
CA GLY A 473 7.84 -3.17 12.91
C GLY A 473 6.33 -2.99 12.64
N LEU A 474 5.67 -3.91 11.91
CA LEU A 474 4.21 -3.86 11.76
C LEU A 474 3.52 -3.94 13.12
N GLY A 475 2.51 -3.11 13.34
CA GLY A 475 1.80 -3.02 14.62
C GLY A 475 2.32 -1.89 15.52
N ILE A 476 2.10 -2.02 16.83
CA ILE A 476 2.43 -1.00 17.84
C ILE A 476 3.71 -1.41 18.57
N ALA A 477 4.73 -0.59 18.49
CA ALA A 477 6.00 -0.79 19.18
C ALA A 477 6.57 0.56 19.69
#